data_b3fb691912da151a87d7c1f80ab72483
#
_entry.id   b3fb691912da151a87d7c1f80ab72483
#
_cell.length_a   1.000
_cell.length_b   1.000
_cell.length_c   1.000
_cell.angle_alpha   90.00
_cell.angle_beta   90.00
_cell.angle_gamma   90.00
#
_symmetry.space_group_name_H-M   'P 1'
#
loop_
_entity.id
_entity.type
_entity.pdbx_description
1 polymer ?
#
loop_
_entity_poly.entity_id
_entity_poly.type
_entity_poly.pdbx_seq_one_letter_code
_entity_poly.pdbx_strand_id
1 'polypeptide(L)'
;MPRVEIPFIGPAYMSRERPLSSQIARNMWPEINPEARNQVTLHNAAGTRTYATLEGIDRGMHDFNNLMYAVNGQSLYKIDETGANFNLGTIPGTNRCVIADDGYQMIIVTGDTPYRYTVAGGVEAIVDEDLVNPTTVAYINSQFVFDNNNGVWGEFVTSSIQTGLSVDALDFAVAEAHPDDIIAIIAYRQLIYFFGEKSVEPWSNTGTGNPPFARASGGVRPFGVAGTHSVLITSEYIYFLDHDRIPRRSNGLDFPSIGTLHWVLSSPVITR
;
A
#
# COMPACT_ATOMS: atom_id res chain seq x y z
N MET A 1 39.07 12.32 42.41
CA MET A 1 38.39 12.91 41.26
C MET A 1 37.09 12.19 41.04
N PRO A 2 35.94 12.87 40.93
CA PRO A 2 34.70 12.19 40.63
C PRO A 2 34.79 11.53 39.26
N ARG A 3 34.40 10.27 39.15
CA ARG A 3 34.26 9.58 37.86
C ARG A 3 33.05 10.16 37.14
N VAL A 4 33.29 10.77 36.02
CA VAL A 4 32.21 11.19 35.07
C VAL A 4 31.93 9.98 34.20
N GLU A 5 30.74 9.40 34.34
CA GLU A 5 30.26 8.39 33.40
C GLU A 5 29.95 9.06 32.06
N ILE A 6 30.70 8.69 31.05
CA ILE A 6 30.42 9.12 29.65
C ILE A 6 29.45 8.10 29.08
N PRO A 7 28.22 8.51 28.71
CA PRO A 7 27.28 7.60 28.09
C PRO A 7 27.83 7.13 26.74
N PHE A 8 28.17 5.86 26.65
CA PHE A 8 28.72 5.26 25.43
C PHE A 8 27.65 5.07 24.35
N ILE A 9 26.40 5.02 24.75
CA ILE A 9 25.25 4.83 23.87
C ILE A 9 24.44 6.12 23.89
N GLY A 10 24.40 6.81 22.76
CA GLY A 10 23.58 7.99 22.55
C GLY A 10 22.56 7.79 21.43
N PRO A 11 21.58 8.68 21.29
CA PRO A 11 20.63 8.63 20.18
C PRO A 11 21.38 8.77 18.86
N ALA A 12 21.30 7.76 18.02
CA ALA A 12 21.87 7.76 16.69
C ALA A 12 20.93 8.51 15.72
N TYR A 13 20.77 9.82 15.93
CA TYR A 13 20.04 10.67 14.98
C TYR A 13 20.95 11.79 14.48
N MET A 14 20.75 12.18 13.25
CA MET A 14 21.42 13.33 12.67
C MET A 14 20.65 14.60 13.05
N SER A 15 21.25 15.46 13.87
CA SER A 15 20.70 16.77 14.16
C SER A 15 20.95 17.75 12.99
N ARG A 16 20.15 18.81 12.89
CA ARG A 16 20.32 19.89 11.89
C ARG A 16 21.67 20.59 12.01
N GLU A 17 22.19 20.69 13.18
CA GLU A 17 23.53 21.15 13.49
C GLU A 17 24.42 19.91 13.57
N ARG A 18 25.33 19.78 12.63
CA ARG A 18 26.19 18.60 12.45
C ARG A 18 26.77 18.01 13.75
N PRO A 19 26.98 16.71 13.81
CA PRO A 19 26.90 15.90 15.01
C PRO A 19 28.09 16.16 15.91
N LEU A 20 27.74 16.35 17.15
CA LEU A 20 28.65 16.10 18.26
C LEU A 20 28.88 14.61 18.51
N SER A 21 28.20 13.73 17.78
CA SER A 21 28.34 12.29 17.91
C SER A 21 28.54 11.64 16.55
N SER A 22 29.66 10.94 16.39
CA SER A 22 29.98 10.08 15.25
C SER A 22 29.40 8.66 15.41
N GLN A 23 28.49 8.45 16.37
CA GLN A 23 27.90 7.15 16.63
C GLN A 23 26.92 6.75 15.55
N ILE A 24 27.12 5.61 14.94
CA ILE A 24 26.22 4.97 13.97
C ILE A 24 25.84 3.62 14.52
N ALA A 25 24.57 3.41 14.83
CA ALA A 25 24.05 2.08 15.15
C ALA A 25 23.71 1.35 13.85
N ARG A 26 24.37 0.22 13.59
CA ARG A 26 24.04 -0.66 12.45
C ARG A 26 23.56 -1.99 13.00
N ASN A 27 22.40 -2.45 12.52
CA ASN A 27 21.75 -3.70 12.94
C ASN A 27 21.54 -3.80 14.47
N MET A 28 21.37 -2.64 15.11
CA MET A 28 21.03 -2.51 16.53
C MET A 28 20.02 -1.40 16.71
N TRP A 29 19.14 -1.55 17.68
CA TRP A 29 18.21 -0.51 18.08
C TRP A 29 18.33 -0.24 19.58
N PRO A 30 18.29 1.03 20.01
CA PRO A 30 18.35 1.40 21.41
C PRO A 30 16.97 1.27 22.06
N GLU A 31 16.88 0.56 23.16
CA GLU A 31 15.73 0.60 24.07
C GLU A 31 16.05 1.56 25.21
N ILE A 32 15.16 2.51 25.44
CA ILE A 32 15.29 3.48 26.52
C ILE A 32 14.36 3.06 27.67
N ASN A 33 14.95 2.68 28.80
CA ASN A 33 14.20 2.42 30.01
C ASN A 33 14.67 3.40 31.10
N PRO A 34 13.89 4.45 31.38
CA PRO A 34 14.28 5.49 32.35
C PRO A 34 14.45 4.98 33.78
N GLU A 35 13.80 3.87 34.12
CA GLU A 35 13.80 3.30 35.47
C GLU A 35 14.91 2.25 35.68
N ALA A 36 15.56 1.83 34.62
CA ALA A 36 16.64 0.85 34.70
C ALA A 36 17.97 1.52 35.09
N ARG A 37 18.83 0.76 35.79
CA ARG A 37 20.19 1.21 36.13
C ARG A 37 20.99 1.62 34.89
N ASN A 38 20.81 0.92 33.78
CA ASN A 38 21.31 1.28 32.47
C ASN A 38 20.11 1.80 31.65
N GLN A 39 20.01 3.11 31.51
CA GLN A 39 18.88 3.76 30.86
C GLN A 39 18.77 3.46 29.36
N VAL A 40 19.85 3.01 28.73
CA VAL A 40 19.87 2.65 27.30
C VAL A 40 20.52 1.28 27.14
N THR A 41 19.77 0.36 26.53
CA THR A 41 20.25 -0.97 26.15
C THR A 41 20.24 -1.09 24.64
N LEU A 42 21.31 -1.63 24.05
CA LEU A 42 21.35 -1.94 22.61
C LEU A 42 20.91 -3.38 22.39
N HIS A 43 19.87 -3.53 21.59
CA HIS A 43 19.41 -4.84 21.14
C HIS A 43 19.85 -5.07 19.68
N ASN A 44 20.27 -6.30 19.39
CA ASN A 44 20.54 -6.71 18.02
C ASN A 44 19.24 -6.75 17.22
N ALA A 45 19.29 -6.27 15.99
CA ALA A 45 18.22 -6.57 15.05
C ALA A 45 18.18 -8.09 14.79
N ALA A 46 16.98 -8.64 14.72
CA ALA A 46 16.79 -10.04 14.35
C ALA A 46 17.42 -10.31 12.99
N GLY A 47 18.08 -11.43 12.85
CA GLY A 47 18.59 -11.90 11.57
C GLY A 47 17.43 -12.25 10.62
N THR A 48 17.70 -12.23 9.34
CA THR A 48 16.78 -12.69 8.30
C THR A 48 17.23 -14.05 7.76
N ARG A 49 16.29 -14.90 7.43
CA ARG A 49 16.53 -16.11 6.66
C ARG A 49 15.61 -16.16 5.45
N THR A 50 16.05 -16.80 4.38
CA THR A 50 15.20 -17.06 3.23
C THR A 50 14.03 -17.94 3.67
N TYR A 51 12.82 -17.51 3.36
CA TYR A 51 11.58 -18.25 3.63
C TYR A 51 11.17 -19.07 2.41
N ALA A 52 11.11 -18.42 1.25
CA ALA A 52 10.81 -19.06 -0.04
C ALA A 52 11.71 -18.42 -1.11
N THR A 53 11.96 -19.15 -2.19
CA THR A 53 12.65 -18.65 -3.38
C THR A 53 11.74 -18.81 -4.57
N LEU A 54 11.43 -17.69 -5.23
CA LEU A 54 10.58 -17.61 -6.41
C LEU A 54 11.40 -17.20 -7.62
N GLU A 55 10.93 -17.54 -8.81
CA GLU A 55 11.59 -17.16 -10.06
C GLU A 55 11.15 -15.78 -10.52
N GLY A 56 12.11 -14.95 -10.95
CA GLY A 56 11.88 -13.62 -11.51
C GLY A 56 11.91 -12.49 -10.49
N ILE A 57 11.40 -11.34 -10.89
CA ILE A 57 11.35 -10.12 -10.05
C ILE A 57 10.04 -10.10 -9.29
N ASP A 58 10.10 -9.75 -8.02
CA ASP A 58 8.91 -9.55 -7.20
C ASP A 58 8.08 -8.36 -7.72
N ARG A 59 6.78 -8.60 -7.94
CA ARG A 59 5.82 -7.61 -8.45
C ARG A 59 4.72 -7.26 -7.46
N GLY A 60 4.44 -8.13 -6.51
CA GLY A 60 3.45 -7.89 -5.46
C GLY A 60 3.20 -9.11 -4.62
N MET A 61 2.79 -8.88 -3.38
CA MET A 61 2.43 -9.91 -2.40
C MET A 61 1.09 -9.56 -1.75
N HIS A 62 0.32 -10.59 -1.43
CA HIS A 62 -0.98 -10.44 -0.80
C HIS A 62 -1.27 -11.63 0.13
N ASP A 63 -1.95 -11.36 1.24
CA ASP A 63 -2.52 -12.39 2.10
C ASP A 63 -3.95 -12.69 1.63
N PHE A 64 -4.19 -13.91 1.22
CA PHE A 64 -5.51 -14.37 0.83
C PHE A 64 -5.85 -15.65 1.59
N ASN A 65 -6.90 -15.59 2.42
CA ASN A 65 -7.33 -16.68 3.28
C ASN A 65 -6.21 -17.25 4.19
N ASN A 66 -5.43 -16.38 4.81
CA ASN A 66 -4.29 -16.69 5.68
C ASN A 66 -3.14 -17.45 4.98
N LEU A 67 -3.07 -17.36 3.67
CA LEU A 67 -1.98 -17.91 2.86
C LEU A 67 -1.33 -16.77 2.07
N MET A 68 -0.02 -16.86 1.93
CA MET A 68 0.74 -15.87 1.18
C MET A 68 0.65 -16.17 -0.32
N TYR A 69 0.27 -15.16 -1.08
CA TYR A 69 0.30 -15.19 -2.55
C TYR A 69 1.29 -14.13 -3.03
N ALA A 70 2.04 -14.45 -4.07
CA ALA A 70 3.03 -13.54 -4.64
C ALA A 70 2.98 -13.60 -6.17
N VAL A 71 2.99 -12.44 -6.81
CA VAL A 71 3.25 -12.33 -8.25
C VAL A 71 4.74 -12.10 -8.43
N ASN A 72 5.44 -13.07 -8.98
CA ASN A 72 6.88 -13.02 -9.20
C ASN A 72 7.21 -13.40 -10.64
N GLY A 73 8.04 -12.60 -11.31
CA GLY A 73 8.20 -12.72 -12.77
C GLY A 73 6.86 -12.58 -13.47
N GLN A 74 6.45 -13.60 -14.19
CA GLN A 74 5.16 -13.64 -14.91
C GLN A 74 4.21 -14.70 -14.33
N SER A 75 4.34 -15.05 -13.07
CA SER A 75 3.53 -16.10 -12.46
C SER A 75 2.97 -15.69 -11.11
N LEU A 76 1.77 -16.18 -10.81
CA LEU A 76 1.18 -16.16 -9.48
C LEU A 76 1.61 -17.41 -8.72
N TYR A 77 2.16 -17.23 -7.54
CA TYR A 77 2.55 -18.29 -6.63
C TYR A 77 1.72 -18.26 -5.36
N LYS A 78 1.35 -19.42 -4.86
CA LYS A 78 0.94 -19.61 -3.47
C LYS A 78 2.13 -20.14 -2.67
N ILE A 79 2.36 -19.58 -1.49
CA ILE A 79 3.43 -19.98 -0.57
C ILE A 79 2.78 -20.50 0.70
N ASP A 80 3.11 -21.71 1.09
CA ASP A 80 2.57 -22.32 2.31
C ASP A 80 3.40 -21.97 3.55
N GLU A 81 2.95 -22.44 4.71
CA GLU A 81 3.60 -22.19 6.00
C GLU A 81 5.03 -22.76 6.11
N THR A 82 5.39 -23.72 5.25
CA THR A 82 6.74 -24.30 5.22
C THR A 82 7.70 -23.54 4.28
N GLY A 83 7.18 -22.59 3.49
CA GLY A 83 7.90 -21.88 2.46
C GLY A 83 7.90 -22.60 1.11
N ALA A 84 7.16 -23.70 0.97
CA ALA A 84 6.97 -24.35 -0.33
C ALA A 84 6.07 -23.48 -1.21
N ASN A 85 6.43 -23.37 -2.48
CA ASN A 85 5.70 -22.53 -3.43
C ASN A 85 5.06 -23.36 -4.54
N PHE A 86 3.91 -22.91 -5.00
CA PHE A 86 3.10 -23.54 -6.03
C PHE A 86 2.74 -22.52 -7.09
N ASN A 87 3.13 -22.75 -8.33
CA ASN A 87 2.73 -21.90 -9.46
C ASN A 87 1.25 -22.16 -9.78
N LEU A 88 0.45 -21.12 -9.78
CA LEU A 88 -1.00 -21.16 -9.97
C LEU A 88 -1.46 -20.69 -11.34
N GLY A 89 -0.59 -20.04 -12.09
CA GLY A 89 -0.90 -19.53 -13.42
C GLY A 89 -0.06 -18.32 -13.79
N THR A 90 -0.32 -17.80 -14.99
CA THR A 90 0.48 -16.72 -15.60
C THR A 90 -0.18 -15.37 -15.42
N ILE A 91 0.60 -14.39 -14.99
CA ILE A 91 0.28 -12.95 -14.94
C ILE A 91 1.32 -12.23 -15.78
N PRO A 92 1.08 -12.00 -17.07
CA PRO A 92 2.03 -11.36 -17.97
C PRO A 92 2.46 -9.96 -17.52
N GLY A 93 3.56 -9.47 -18.11
CA GLY A 93 4.08 -8.12 -17.85
C GLY A 93 5.19 -8.10 -16.81
N THR A 94 5.68 -6.90 -16.53
CA THR A 94 6.80 -6.64 -15.62
C THR A 94 6.49 -5.57 -14.56
N ASN A 95 5.34 -4.92 -14.68
CA ASN A 95 4.90 -3.88 -13.74
C ASN A 95 4.57 -4.49 -12.38
N ARG A 96 4.69 -3.68 -11.35
CA ARG A 96 4.20 -4.04 -10.01
C ARG A 96 2.68 -4.22 -10.03
N CYS A 97 2.21 -5.08 -9.15
CA CYS A 97 0.79 -5.41 -9.05
C CYS A 97 0.17 -4.75 -7.82
N VAL A 98 -1.08 -4.32 -7.96
CA VAL A 98 -1.97 -4.07 -6.82
C VAL A 98 -2.97 -5.21 -6.77
N ILE A 99 -3.25 -5.70 -5.58
CA ILE A 99 -4.07 -6.88 -5.35
C ILE A 99 -5.12 -6.57 -4.30
N ALA A 100 -6.36 -6.96 -4.59
CA ALA A 100 -7.46 -6.90 -3.62
C ALA A 100 -8.27 -8.19 -3.68
N ASP A 101 -8.93 -8.55 -2.59
CA ASP A 101 -9.74 -9.76 -2.50
C ASP A 101 -11.05 -9.54 -1.74
N ASP A 102 -11.99 -10.46 -1.91
CA ASP A 102 -13.27 -10.53 -1.19
C ASP A 102 -13.38 -11.80 -0.31
N GLY A 103 -12.29 -12.55 -0.16
CA GLY A 103 -12.24 -13.85 0.52
C GLY A 103 -12.61 -15.05 -0.37
N TYR A 104 -13.18 -14.83 -1.57
CA TYR A 104 -13.52 -15.87 -2.55
C TYR A 104 -12.69 -15.77 -3.81
N GLN A 105 -12.42 -14.57 -4.24
CA GLN A 105 -11.62 -14.24 -5.42
C GLN A 105 -10.62 -13.13 -5.11
N MET A 106 -9.54 -13.16 -5.82
CA MET A 106 -8.46 -12.17 -5.75
C MET A 106 -8.31 -11.51 -7.11
N ILE A 107 -8.35 -10.18 -7.14
CA ILE A 107 -8.17 -9.36 -8.34
C ILE A 107 -6.76 -8.79 -8.33
N ILE A 108 -6.08 -8.92 -9.46
CA ILE A 108 -4.69 -8.50 -9.67
C ILE A 108 -4.64 -7.52 -10.83
N VAL A 109 -4.25 -6.28 -10.58
CA VAL A 109 -4.11 -5.24 -11.59
C VAL A 109 -2.65 -4.83 -11.75
N THR A 110 -2.24 -4.47 -12.97
CA THR A 110 -0.84 -4.22 -13.33
C THR A 110 -0.64 -2.97 -14.19
N GLY A 111 -1.72 -2.26 -14.51
CA GLY A 111 -1.74 -1.20 -15.54
C GLY A 111 -1.90 -1.72 -16.97
N ASP A 112 -2.12 -3.02 -17.11
CA ASP A 112 -2.46 -3.72 -18.35
C ASP A 112 -3.74 -4.52 -18.11
N THR A 113 -3.95 -5.62 -18.83
CA THR A 113 -5.07 -6.55 -18.60
C THR A 113 -5.11 -7.00 -17.13
N PRO A 114 -6.21 -6.79 -16.43
CA PRO A 114 -6.37 -7.29 -15.05
C PRO A 114 -6.68 -8.79 -15.03
N TYR A 115 -6.41 -9.44 -13.90
CA TYR A 115 -6.61 -10.88 -13.72
C TYR A 115 -7.43 -11.16 -12.47
N ARG A 116 -8.26 -12.19 -12.57
CA ARG A 116 -8.94 -12.81 -11.42
C ARG A 116 -8.30 -14.15 -11.09
N TYR A 117 -8.15 -14.43 -9.82
CA TYR A 117 -7.80 -15.74 -9.31
C TYR A 117 -8.89 -16.23 -8.37
N THR A 118 -9.28 -17.49 -8.54
CA THR A 118 -10.10 -18.24 -7.58
C THR A 118 -9.46 -19.59 -7.30
N VAL A 119 -9.70 -20.13 -6.11
CA VAL A 119 -9.15 -21.46 -5.73
C VAL A 119 -9.66 -22.56 -6.66
N ALA A 120 -10.89 -22.45 -7.14
CA ALA A 120 -11.53 -23.46 -8.00
C ALA A 120 -11.23 -23.26 -9.49
N GLY A 121 -11.14 -22.00 -9.96
CA GLY A 121 -11.01 -21.67 -11.38
C GLY A 121 -9.59 -21.34 -11.83
N GLY A 122 -8.66 -21.13 -10.88
CA GLY A 122 -7.30 -20.67 -11.21
C GLY A 122 -7.25 -19.20 -11.64
N VAL A 123 -6.24 -18.86 -12.44
CA VAL A 123 -6.02 -17.52 -12.98
C VAL A 123 -6.74 -17.35 -14.32
N GLU A 124 -7.53 -16.29 -14.44
CA GLU A 124 -8.21 -15.92 -15.70
C GLU A 124 -8.08 -14.42 -15.95
N ALA A 125 -8.01 -14.01 -17.20
CA ALA A 125 -7.99 -12.61 -17.59
C ALA A 125 -9.40 -12.02 -17.47
N ILE A 126 -9.49 -10.79 -16.97
CA ILE A 126 -10.71 -10.01 -17.01
C ILE A 126 -10.71 -9.25 -18.35
N VAL A 127 -11.66 -9.62 -19.20
CA VAL A 127 -11.81 -9.00 -20.52
C VAL A 127 -13.13 -8.25 -20.55
N ASP A 128 -13.07 -6.96 -20.34
CA ASP A 128 -14.21 -6.06 -20.30
C ASP A 128 -13.83 -4.75 -21.00
N GLU A 129 -14.67 -4.29 -21.93
CA GLU A 129 -14.39 -3.09 -22.75
C GLU A 129 -14.47 -1.79 -21.91
N ASP A 130 -15.19 -1.84 -20.81
CA ASP A 130 -15.41 -0.70 -19.91
C ASP A 130 -14.33 -0.58 -18.83
N LEU A 131 -13.44 -1.59 -18.68
CA LEU A 131 -12.33 -1.60 -17.74
C LEU A 131 -10.99 -1.48 -18.47
N VAL A 132 -10.46 -0.27 -18.55
CA VAL A 132 -9.25 0.03 -19.33
C VAL A 132 -8.01 0.16 -18.44
N ASN A 133 -7.09 -0.79 -18.55
CA ASN A 133 -5.73 -0.77 -17.98
C ASN A 133 -5.66 -0.29 -16.51
N PRO A 134 -6.40 -0.90 -15.58
CA PRO A 134 -6.41 -0.45 -14.19
C PRO A 134 -5.05 -0.65 -13.52
N THR A 135 -4.63 0.35 -12.76
CA THR A 135 -3.36 0.35 -12.00
C THR A 135 -3.57 0.12 -10.52
N THR A 136 -4.77 0.37 -10.02
CA THR A 136 -5.12 0.22 -8.61
C THR A 136 -6.53 -0.36 -8.43
N VAL A 137 -6.72 -1.11 -7.38
CA VAL A 137 -7.99 -1.77 -7.05
C VAL A 137 -8.19 -1.84 -5.56
N ALA A 138 -9.43 -1.69 -5.12
CA ALA A 138 -9.83 -1.95 -3.74
C ALA A 138 -11.18 -2.68 -3.69
N TYR A 139 -11.43 -3.41 -2.61
CA TYR A 139 -12.70 -4.08 -2.37
C TYR A 139 -13.46 -3.42 -1.21
N ILE A 140 -14.71 -3.07 -1.47
CA ILE A 140 -15.59 -2.48 -0.45
C ILE A 140 -17.07 -2.75 -0.80
N ASN A 141 -17.87 -3.02 0.19
CA ASN A 141 -19.33 -3.16 0.03
C ASN A 141 -19.73 -4.16 -1.07
N SER A 142 -19.05 -5.30 -1.15
CA SER A 142 -19.30 -6.37 -2.12
C SER A 142 -18.98 -6.03 -3.59
N GLN A 143 -18.22 -4.97 -3.83
CA GLN A 143 -17.77 -4.55 -5.15
C GLN A 143 -16.26 -4.28 -5.16
N PHE A 144 -15.61 -4.57 -6.28
CA PHE A 144 -14.28 -4.08 -6.57
C PHE A 144 -14.38 -2.72 -7.24
N VAL A 145 -13.51 -1.82 -6.83
CA VAL A 145 -13.41 -0.46 -7.37
C VAL A 145 -12.05 -0.31 -8.01
N PHE A 146 -12.05 0.10 -9.27
CA PHE A 146 -10.84 0.24 -10.10
C PHE A 146 -10.69 1.69 -10.56
N ASP A 147 -9.46 2.14 -10.72
CA ASP A 147 -9.18 3.29 -11.60
C ASP A 147 -9.41 2.87 -13.06
N ASN A 148 -9.78 3.82 -13.90
CA ASN A 148 -10.07 3.57 -15.31
C ASN A 148 -9.26 4.50 -16.21
N ASN A 149 -8.23 3.95 -16.85
CA ASN A 149 -7.30 4.72 -17.68
C ASN A 149 -7.78 4.87 -19.13
N ASN A 150 -9.05 5.25 -19.33
CA ASN A 150 -9.68 5.46 -20.63
C ASN A 150 -9.41 6.86 -21.22
N GLY A 151 -8.58 7.68 -20.58
CA GLY A 151 -8.27 9.06 -20.97
C GLY A 151 -9.11 10.12 -20.25
N VAL A 152 -9.98 9.72 -19.34
CA VAL A 152 -10.70 10.61 -18.42
C VAL A 152 -10.01 10.63 -17.08
N TRP A 153 -9.52 11.78 -16.65
CA TRP A 153 -8.79 11.93 -15.41
C TRP A 153 -9.68 11.70 -14.19
N GLY A 154 -9.17 10.93 -13.24
CA GLY A 154 -9.88 10.66 -12.00
C GLY A 154 -11.09 9.74 -12.15
N GLU A 155 -11.31 9.10 -13.30
CA GLU A 155 -12.39 8.16 -13.47
C GLU A 155 -12.12 6.85 -12.71
N PHE A 156 -13.14 6.35 -12.07
CA PHE A 156 -13.16 5.03 -11.48
C PHE A 156 -14.44 4.29 -11.88
N VAL A 157 -14.33 2.98 -11.92
CA VAL A 157 -15.45 2.08 -12.22
C VAL A 157 -15.62 1.05 -11.12
N THR A 158 -16.83 0.52 -10.99
CA THR A 158 -17.12 -0.51 -10.01
C THR A 158 -17.54 -1.81 -10.67
N SER A 159 -17.11 -2.93 -10.11
CA SER A 159 -17.57 -4.23 -10.57
C SER A 159 -19.03 -4.45 -10.21
N SER A 160 -19.66 -5.39 -10.90
CA SER A 160 -20.93 -5.96 -10.46
C SER A 160 -20.78 -6.57 -9.06
N ILE A 161 -21.88 -6.65 -8.31
CA ILE A 161 -21.88 -7.16 -6.94
C ILE A 161 -21.41 -8.61 -6.91
N GLN A 162 -20.47 -8.92 -6.03
CA GLN A 162 -19.90 -10.26 -5.81
C GLN A 162 -19.17 -10.90 -7.00
N THR A 163 -18.87 -10.13 -8.03
CA THR A 163 -18.03 -10.62 -9.13
C THR A 163 -17.00 -9.56 -9.52
N GLY A 164 -15.76 -9.99 -9.76
CA GLY A 164 -14.69 -9.12 -10.27
C GLY A 164 -14.49 -9.24 -11.78
N LEU A 165 -15.36 -9.97 -12.49
CA LEU A 165 -15.18 -10.26 -13.93
C LEU A 165 -15.82 -9.25 -14.86
N SER A 166 -16.78 -8.49 -14.40
CA SER A 166 -17.51 -7.54 -15.24
C SER A 166 -17.72 -6.22 -14.54
N VAL A 167 -17.66 -5.18 -15.33
CA VAL A 167 -17.99 -3.81 -14.99
C VAL A 167 -19.19 -3.40 -15.84
N ASP A 168 -20.11 -2.62 -15.31
CA ASP A 168 -21.20 -2.04 -16.14
C ASP A 168 -20.73 -0.67 -16.65
N ALA A 169 -20.90 -0.42 -17.94
CA ALA A 169 -20.57 0.86 -18.60
C ALA A 169 -21.17 2.10 -17.91
N LEU A 170 -22.23 1.93 -17.13
CA LEU A 170 -22.88 3.00 -16.39
C LEU A 170 -22.42 3.12 -14.93
N ASP A 171 -21.62 2.18 -14.44
CA ASP A 171 -21.12 2.14 -13.06
C ASP A 171 -19.78 2.86 -12.93
N PHE A 172 -19.70 4.11 -13.41
CA PHE A 172 -18.52 4.96 -13.32
C PHE A 172 -18.82 6.28 -12.63
N ALA A 173 -17.79 6.87 -12.03
CA ALA A 173 -17.80 8.24 -11.54
C ALA A 173 -16.40 8.85 -11.62
N VAL A 174 -16.30 10.15 -11.39
CA VAL A 174 -15.04 10.89 -11.48
C VAL A 174 -14.74 11.56 -10.13
N ALA A 175 -13.54 11.35 -9.63
CA ALA A 175 -13.02 12.02 -8.45
C ALA A 175 -12.50 13.42 -8.85
N GLU A 176 -13.40 14.40 -8.92
CA GLU A 176 -13.19 15.70 -9.57
C GLU A 176 -12.75 16.84 -8.64
N ALA A 177 -12.35 16.59 -7.39
CA ALA A 177 -11.95 17.71 -6.54
C ALA A 177 -10.73 18.47 -7.09
N HIS A 178 -9.85 17.75 -7.76
CA HIS A 178 -8.76 18.27 -8.56
C HIS A 178 -8.67 17.51 -9.86
N PRO A 179 -8.26 18.15 -10.98
CA PRO A 179 -8.04 17.48 -12.25
C PRO A 179 -6.70 16.72 -12.21
N ASP A 180 -6.64 15.67 -11.44
CA ASP A 180 -5.49 14.76 -11.31
C ASP A 180 -5.95 13.30 -11.40
N ASP A 181 -5.04 12.44 -11.88
CA ASP A 181 -5.33 11.00 -11.98
C ASP A 181 -5.35 10.32 -10.62
N ILE A 182 -6.11 9.23 -10.55
CA ILE A 182 -6.10 8.35 -9.39
C ILE A 182 -4.78 7.55 -9.39
N ILE A 183 -4.00 7.73 -8.35
CA ILE A 183 -2.72 7.03 -8.14
C ILE A 183 -2.90 5.79 -7.28
N ALA A 184 -3.78 5.84 -6.29
CA ALA A 184 -4.09 4.71 -5.44
C ALA A 184 -5.53 4.76 -4.93
N ILE A 185 -6.16 3.60 -4.86
CA ILE A 185 -7.48 3.41 -4.26
C ILE A 185 -7.32 2.52 -3.04
N ILE A 186 -7.87 2.91 -1.92
CA ILE A 186 -7.89 2.08 -0.72
C ILE A 186 -9.24 2.09 -0.05
N ALA A 187 -9.62 0.94 0.48
CA ALA A 187 -10.76 0.83 1.38
C ALA A 187 -10.27 0.87 2.83
N TYR A 188 -10.77 1.79 3.62
CA TYR A 188 -10.44 1.89 5.03
C TYR A 188 -11.69 2.17 5.85
N ARG A 189 -12.00 1.27 6.78
CA ARG A 189 -13.25 1.26 7.53
C ARG A 189 -14.46 1.17 6.56
N GLN A 190 -15.34 2.16 6.53
CA GLN A 190 -16.53 2.18 5.65
C GLN A 190 -16.39 3.20 4.51
N LEU A 191 -15.20 3.70 4.27
CA LEU A 191 -14.92 4.69 3.23
C LEU A 191 -13.93 4.12 2.22
N ILE A 192 -14.08 4.57 0.99
CA ILE A 192 -13.08 4.42 -0.04
C ILE A 192 -12.34 5.75 -0.21
N TYR A 193 -11.03 5.69 -0.32
CA TYR A 193 -10.18 6.84 -0.49
C TYR A 193 -9.52 6.80 -1.85
N PHE A 194 -9.76 7.81 -2.65
CA PHE A 194 -9.08 8.05 -3.90
C PHE A 194 -7.91 9.00 -3.64
N PHE A 195 -6.71 8.51 -3.86
CA PHE A 195 -5.48 9.27 -3.75
C PHE A 195 -5.04 9.68 -5.16
N GLY A 196 -5.09 10.97 -5.43
CA GLY A 196 -4.53 11.56 -6.63
C GLY A 196 -3.08 12.05 -6.43
N GLU A 197 -2.54 12.75 -7.42
CA GLU A 197 -1.22 13.38 -7.30
C GLU A 197 -1.21 14.51 -6.27
N LYS A 198 -2.31 15.26 -6.14
CA LYS A 198 -2.40 16.47 -5.31
C LYS A 198 -3.59 16.47 -4.36
N SER A 199 -4.46 15.47 -4.45
CA SER A 199 -5.67 15.40 -3.63
C SER A 199 -5.87 14.01 -3.03
N VAL A 200 -6.63 13.98 -1.93
CA VAL A 200 -7.21 12.77 -1.35
C VAL A 200 -8.68 13.00 -1.16
N GLU A 201 -9.49 12.13 -1.75
CA GLU A 201 -10.94 12.19 -1.69
C GLU A 201 -11.53 10.96 -0.99
N PRO A 202 -12.12 11.09 0.18
CA PRO A 202 -12.92 10.05 0.78
C PRO A 202 -14.32 10.00 0.16
N TRP A 203 -14.79 8.81 -0.17
CA TRP A 203 -16.13 8.54 -0.67
C TRP A 203 -16.82 7.50 0.20
N SER A 204 -18.13 7.58 0.29
CA SER A 204 -18.96 6.64 1.04
C SER A 204 -19.98 5.97 0.12
N ASN A 205 -20.33 4.72 0.45
CA ASN A 205 -21.42 4.05 -0.21
C ASN A 205 -22.75 4.67 0.24
N THR A 206 -23.59 5.02 -0.73
CA THR A 206 -24.93 5.62 -0.51
C THR A 206 -26.04 4.60 -0.58
N GLY A 207 -25.74 3.39 -1.06
CA GLY A 207 -26.72 2.34 -1.34
C GLY A 207 -27.66 2.62 -2.53
N THR A 208 -27.48 3.73 -3.22
CA THR A 208 -28.30 4.14 -4.37
C THR A 208 -27.44 4.84 -5.40
N GLY A 209 -27.83 4.76 -6.67
CA GLY A 209 -27.09 5.32 -7.81
C GLY A 209 -26.17 4.31 -8.45
N ASN A 210 -25.58 4.68 -9.57
CA ASN A 210 -24.62 3.94 -10.36
C ASN A 210 -23.42 4.84 -10.66
N PRO A 211 -22.24 4.59 -10.07
CA PRO A 211 -22.00 3.68 -8.94
C PRO A 211 -22.65 4.18 -7.63
N PRO A 212 -22.86 3.29 -6.64
CA PRO A 212 -23.51 3.64 -5.39
C PRO A 212 -22.59 4.37 -4.41
N PHE A 213 -21.73 5.25 -4.92
CA PHE A 213 -20.74 6.00 -4.13
C PHE A 213 -20.92 7.50 -4.33
N ALA A 214 -20.75 8.24 -3.25
CA ALA A 214 -20.72 9.70 -3.27
C ALA A 214 -19.58 10.24 -2.41
N ARG A 215 -19.03 11.38 -2.81
CA ARG A 215 -17.98 12.08 -2.07
C ARG A 215 -18.45 12.44 -0.68
N ALA A 216 -17.65 12.10 0.33
CA ALA A 216 -17.92 12.45 1.72
C ALA A 216 -17.79 13.96 1.91
N SER A 217 -18.79 14.58 2.55
CA SER A 217 -18.85 16.03 2.74
C SER A 217 -17.64 16.57 3.50
N GLY A 218 -16.97 17.60 2.95
CA GLY A 218 -15.80 18.24 3.56
C GLY A 218 -14.55 17.36 3.64
N GLY A 219 -14.52 16.22 2.93
CA GLY A 219 -13.47 15.22 3.03
C GLY A 219 -12.22 15.48 2.19
N VAL A 220 -12.30 16.32 1.17
CA VAL A 220 -11.15 16.55 0.26
C VAL A 220 -9.97 17.18 0.99
N ARG A 221 -8.78 16.63 0.75
CA ARG A 221 -7.51 17.12 1.30
C ARG A 221 -6.57 17.54 0.18
N PRO A 222 -5.90 18.71 0.30
CA PRO A 222 -5.04 19.27 -0.75
C PRO A 222 -3.61 18.70 -0.68
N PHE A 223 -3.47 17.41 -0.64
CA PHE A 223 -2.21 16.70 -0.76
C PHE A 223 -2.47 15.31 -1.35
N GLY A 224 -1.66 14.92 -2.28
CA GLY A 224 -1.76 13.63 -2.93
C GLY A 224 -0.75 12.63 -2.41
N VAL A 225 -0.47 11.63 -3.18
CA VAL A 225 0.43 10.53 -2.84
C VAL A 225 1.62 10.46 -3.80
N ALA A 226 2.79 10.06 -3.29
CA ALA A 226 4.02 9.99 -4.09
C ALA A 226 4.03 8.82 -5.11
N GLY A 227 3.13 7.86 -4.96
CA GLY A 227 3.00 6.71 -5.87
C GLY A 227 2.11 5.62 -5.30
N THR A 228 1.60 4.76 -6.17
CA THR A 228 0.62 3.70 -5.89
C THR A 228 1.01 2.80 -4.71
N HIS A 229 2.28 2.43 -4.63
CA HIS A 229 2.78 1.52 -3.59
C HIS A 229 3.35 2.24 -2.36
N SER A 230 3.10 3.53 -2.21
CA SER A 230 3.51 4.30 -1.04
C SER A 230 2.41 4.46 0.01
N VAL A 231 1.32 3.72 -0.12
CA VAL A 231 0.20 3.66 0.83
C VAL A 231 0.21 2.33 1.55
N LEU A 232 0.05 2.36 2.86
CA LEU A 232 -0.06 1.19 3.73
C LEU A 232 -1.26 1.36 4.66
N ILE A 233 -2.08 0.32 4.77
CA ILE A 233 -3.22 0.28 5.68
C ILE A 233 -2.89 -0.63 6.85
N THR A 234 -3.22 -0.17 8.04
CA THR A 234 -3.24 -0.99 9.26
C THR A 234 -4.65 -0.96 9.86
N SER A 235 -4.90 -1.76 10.89
CA SER A 235 -6.20 -1.75 11.59
C SER A 235 -6.60 -0.37 12.12
N GLU A 236 -5.64 0.48 12.47
CA GLU A 236 -5.88 1.77 13.11
C GLU A 236 -5.67 2.97 12.18
N TYR A 237 -4.76 2.87 11.23
CA TYR A 237 -4.30 4.01 10.45
C TYR A 237 -4.01 3.67 8.99
N ILE A 238 -4.14 4.68 8.14
CA ILE A 238 -3.58 4.75 6.80
C ILE A 238 -2.24 5.47 6.91
N TYR A 239 -1.17 4.89 6.39
CA TYR A 239 0.15 5.50 6.28
C TYR A 239 0.51 5.72 4.83
N PHE A 240 1.05 6.87 4.49
CA PHE A 240 1.48 7.14 3.11
C PHE A 240 2.57 8.20 3.04
N LEU A 241 3.27 8.25 1.92
CA LEU A 241 4.12 9.36 1.53
C LEU A 241 3.30 10.30 0.66
N ASP A 242 3.18 11.57 1.07
CA ASP A 242 2.52 12.54 0.21
C ASP A 242 3.39 12.93 -1.01
N HIS A 243 2.85 13.74 -1.92
CA HIS A 243 3.55 14.18 -3.12
C HIS A 243 4.87 14.92 -2.82
N ASP A 244 4.97 15.58 -1.67
CA ASP A 244 6.20 16.23 -1.16
C ASP A 244 7.13 15.24 -0.45
N ARG A 245 6.80 13.94 -0.45
CA ARG A 245 7.52 12.87 0.25
C ARG A 245 7.54 13.03 1.77
N ILE A 246 6.55 13.70 2.31
CA ILE A 246 6.34 13.81 3.76
C ILE A 246 5.53 12.61 4.22
N PRO A 247 6.03 11.81 5.18
CA PRO A 247 5.25 10.71 5.73
C PRO A 247 4.06 11.25 6.51
N ARG A 248 2.88 10.72 6.19
CA ARG A 248 1.62 11.02 6.87
C ARG A 248 0.97 9.78 7.41
N ARG A 249 0.16 9.96 8.42
CA ARG A 249 -0.80 8.95 8.87
C ARG A 249 -2.19 9.55 8.96
N SER A 250 -3.20 8.73 8.79
CA SER A 250 -4.59 9.15 8.95
C SER A 250 -5.39 8.11 9.69
N ASN A 251 -6.27 8.55 10.56
CA ASN A 251 -7.32 7.73 11.17
C ASN A 251 -8.64 7.79 10.36
N GLY A 252 -8.61 8.40 9.18
CA GLY A 252 -9.76 8.66 8.34
C GLY A 252 -10.32 10.08 8.44
N LEU A 253 -9.97 10.84 9.47
CA LEU A 253 -10.42 12.23 9.69
C LEU A 253 -9.31 13.24 9.46
N ASP A 254 -8.20 13.06 10.14
CA ASP A 254 -7.04 13.93 10.08
C ASP A 254 -5.86 13.23 9.42
N PHE A 255 -5.00 14.02 8.79
CA PHE A 255 -3.86 13.55 8.00
C PHE A 255 -2.55 14.23 8.44
N PRO A 256 -2.17 14.17 9.73
CA PRO A 256 -0.96 14.81 10.22
C PRO A 256 0.30 14.19 9.62
N SER A 257 1.33 15.01 9.44
CA SER A 257 2.66 14.50 9.16
C SER A 257 3.24 13.81 10.38
N ILE A 258 3.93 12.69 10.18
CA ILE A 258 4.58 11.90 11.24
C ILE A 258 6.11 11.94 11.17
N GLY A 259 6.65 12.69 10.24
CA GLY A 259 8.08 12.84 10.05
C GLY A 259 8.42 14.11 9.30
N THR A 260 9.70 14.42 9.28
CA THR A 260 10.26 15.51 8.47
C THR A 260 10.97 14.90 7.26
N LEU A 261 11.15 15.69 6.20
CA LEU A 261 11.91 15.31 5.00
C LEU A 261 13.30 14.72 5.34
N HIS A 262 13.85 15.12 6.46
CA HIS A 262 15.15 14.65 6.96
C HIS A 262 15.15 13.16 7.32
N TRP A 263 14.03 12.63 7.77
CA TRP A 263 13.90 11.21 8.12
C TRP A 263 13.88 10.31 6.87
N VAL A 264 13.23 10.77 5.82
CA VAL A 264 13.14 10.05 4.53
C VAL A 264 14.49 10.02 3.81
N LEU A 265 15.26 11.12 3.88
CA LEU A 265 16.57 11.21 3.23
C LEU A 265 17.68 10.48 3.98
N SER A 266 17.49 10.21 5.28
CA SER A 266 18.47 9.50 6.11
C SER A 266 18.24 7.98 6.18
N SER A 267 17.16 7.49 5.59
CA SER A 267 16.95 6.05 5.46
C SER A 267 18.06 5.48 4.58
N PRO A 268 18.81 4.46 5.03
CA PRO A 268 19.85 3.88 4.21
C PRO A 268 19.20 3.34 2.93
N VAL A 269 19.67 3.84 1.80
CA VAL A 269 19.39 3.20 0.52
C VAL A 269 19.83 1.75 0.67
N ILE A 270 18.88 0.83 0.67
CA ILE A 270 19.17 -0.58 0.55
C ILE A 270 19.70 -0.76 -0.87
N THR A 271 21.00 -0.56 -1.05
CA THR A 271 21.69 -1.02 -2.24
C THR A 271 21.67 -2.54 -2.19
N ARG A 272 21.10 -3.12 -3.23
CA ARG A 272 21.05 -4.56 -3.54
C ARG A 272 22.46 -5.18 -3.56
#